data_81872bd5e832faaa422589835de83544
#
_entry.id   81872bd5e832faaa422589835de83544
#
_cell.length_a   1.000
_cell.length_b   1.000
_cell.length_c   1.000
_cell.angle_alpha   90.00
_cell.angle_beta   90.00
_cell.angle_gamma   90.00
#
_symmetry.space_group_name_H-M   'P 1'
#
loop_
_entity.id
_entity.type
_entity.pdbx_description
1 polymer ?
#
loop_
_entity_poly.entity_id
_entity_poly.type
_entity_poly.pdbx_seq_one_letter_code
_entity_poly.pdbx_strand_id
1 'polypeptide(L)'
;MDASWEEFGWERLGNGTGRRRLPGWDATAALVAGTDGVLLYDTGATLREGAGLRTQAEALLGRRVTHIALSHPHFDHVLGTAAFSGAEVYGAVGTTELLGRGAEELRADAVRHGMSEADATAATDVLVAPRHQVSGEWTLDLGGGFQVLLANVGPGHSGHDLAVLVPGSPVVMLCGDLVEESGEPQAGPDAVPSHWPAALDRLLELGGEDALYVPGHGAVVDAAFVRAQRDQLAARFGVS
;
A
#
# COMPACT_ATOMS: atom_id res chain seq x y z
N MET A 1 10.13 -23.69 16.46
CA MET A 1 10.99 -22.59 16.01
C MET A 1 10.04 -21.59 15.38
N ASP A 2 9.95 -20.40 15.94
CA ASP A 2 9.13 -19.36 15.33
C ASP A 2 9.82 -18.95 14.02
N ALA A 3 9.06 -18.92 12.93
CA ALA A 3 9.56 -18.51 11.62
C ALA A 3 10.05 -17.07 11.69
N SER A 4 11.24 -16.80 11.18
CA SER A 4 11.74 -15.43 11.14
C SER A 4 11.19 -14.67 9.93
N TRP A 5 11.03 -13.37 10.07
CA TRP A 5 10.56 -12.50 8.98
C TRP A 5 11.46 -12.62 7.75
N GLU A 6 12.77 -12.70 7.97
CA GLU A 6 13.82 -12.78 6.96
C GLU A 6 13.78 -14.09 6.16
N GLU A 7 13.38 -15.22 6.80
CA GLU A 7 13.24 -16.52 6.12
C GLU A 7 12.19 -16.49 5.00
N PHE A 8 11.18 -15.63 5.15
CA PHE A 8 10.16 -15.39 4.12
C PHE A 8 10.44 -14.17 3.24
N GLY A 9 11.61 -13.56 3.38
CA GLY A 9 11.99 -12.38 2.60
C GLY A 9 11.28 -11.08 3.03
N TRP A 10 10.85 -11.02 4.30
CA TRP A 10 10.32 -9.80 4.90
C TRP A 10 11.41 -9.02 5.61
N GLU A 11 11.43 -7.72 5.43
CA GLU A 11 12.24 -6.78 6.17
C GLU A 11 11.47 -6.29 7.39
N ARG A 12 12.02 -6.49 8.58
CA ARG A 12 11.40 -6.08 9.83
C ARG A 12 11.66 -4.61 10.11
N LEU A 13 10.59 -3.82 10.34
CA LEU A 13 10.67 -2.36 10.57
C LEU A 13 10.47 -1.97 12.05
N GLY A 14 10.15 -2.93 12.91
CA GLY A 14 9.85 -2.70 14.33
C GLY A 14 8.34 -2.68 14.62
N ASN A 15 7.97 -2.63 15.90
CA ASN A 15 6.57 -2.50 16.38
C ASN A 15 5.58 -3.51 15.75
N GLY A 16 6.00 -4.76 15.54
CA GLY A 16 5.16 -5.76 14.87
C GLY A 16 4.94 -5.50 13.38
N THR A 17 5.72 -4.59 12.79
CA THR A 17 5.64 -4.20 11.38
C THR A 17 6.78 -4.79 10.58
N GLY A 18 6.48 -5.29 9.41
CA GLY A 18 7.46 -5.69 8.40
C GLY A 18 6.93 -5.46 7.01
N ARG A 19 7.82 -5.29 6.06
CA ARG A 19 7.51 -5.13 4.65
C ARG A 19 8.16 -6.19 3.79
N ARG A 20 7.61 -6.39 2.61
CA ARG A 20 8.16 -7.27 1.59
C ARG A 20 8.04 -6.63 0.22
N ARG A 21 9.12 -6.63 -0.55
CA ARG A 21 9.11 -6.32 -1.99
C ARG A 21 8.71 -7.57 -2.76
N LEU A 22 7.70 -7.47 -3.60
CA LEU A 22 7.17 -8.60 -4.36
C LEU A 22 7.92 -8.75 -5.69
N PRO A 23 8.25 -9.97 -6.10
CA PRO A 23 8.91 -10.19 -7.37
C PRO A 23 7.98 -9.82 -8.54
N GLY A 24 8.54 -9.41 -9.65
CA GLY A 24 7.80 -9.05 -10.86
C GLY A 24 7.69 -7.55 -11.05
N TRP A 25 6.90 -6.88 -10.26
CA TRP A 25 6.70 -5.41 -10.35
C TRP A 25 7.36 -4.64 -9.21
N ASP A 26 8.02 -5.34 -8.29
CA ASP A 26 8.70 -4.75 -7.12
C ASP A 26 7.76 -4.02 -6.14
N ALA A 27 6.47 -4.25 -6.25
CA ALA A 27 5.49 -3.64 -5.36
C ALA A 27 5.71 -4.04 -3.90
N THR A 28 5.53 -3.11 -2.98
CA THR A 28 5.68 -3.33 -1.55
C THR A 28 4.35 -3.77 -0.92
N ALA A 29 4.38 -4.90 -0.19
CA ALA A 29 3.34 -5.23 0.77
C ALA A 29 3.87 -5.09 2.19
N ALA A 30 3.05 -4.63 3.15
CA ALA A 30 3.46 -4.52 4.55
C ALA A 30 2.44 -5.17 5.49
N LEU A 31 2.96 -5.84 6.54
CA LEU A 31 2.18 -6.41 7.64
C LEU A 31 2.35 -5.57 8.89
N VAL A 32 1.24 -5.34 9.59
CA VAL A 32 1.21 -4.68 10.90
C VAL A 32 0.41 -5.53 11.87
N ALA A 33 1.05 -6.04 12.91
CA ALA A 33 0.45 -6.98 13.86
C ALA A 33 0.19 -6.31 15.21
N GLY A 34 -1.09 -6.17 15.57
CA GLY A 34 -1.52 -5.88 16.94
C GLY A 34 -1.80 -7.15 17.74
N THR A 35 -2.43 -7.05 18.91
CA THR A 35 -2.77 -8.23 19.73
C THR A 35 -3.97 -9.00 19.17
N ASP A 36 -4.95 -8.33 18.57
CA ASP A 36 -6.21 -8.92 18.12
C ASP A 36 -6.37 -8.87 16.60
N GLY A 37 -5.81 -7.84 15.94
CA GLY A 37 -5.86 -7.61 14.51
C GLY A 37 -4.50 -7.72 13.81
N VAL A 38 -4.56 -8.09 12.54
CA VAL A 38 -3.43 -8.04 11.60
C VAL A 38 -3.87 -7.25 10.39
N LEU A 39 -3.18 -6.15 10.11
CA LEU A 39 -3.37 -5.35 8.91
C LEU A 39 -2.33 -5.76 7.86
N LEU A 40 -2.79 -5.97 6.63
CA LEU A 40 -1.96 -6.03 5.44
C LEU A 40 -2.17 -4.76 4.62
N TYR A 41 -1.10 -4.08 4.28
CA TYR A 41 -1.07 -2.96 3.33
C TYR A 41 -0.63 -3.49 1.99
N ASP A 42 -1.51 -3.38 0.99
CA ASP A 42 -1.42 -3.93 -0.35
C ASP A 42 -1.31 -5.47 -0.44
N THR A 43 -1.70 -6.00 -1.57
CA THR A 43 -1.94 -7.45 -1.71
C THR A 43 -1.19 -8.09 -2.89
N GLY A 44 -0.47 -7.27 -3.66
CA GLY A 44 0.28 -7.69 -4.84
C GLY A 44 -0.56 -7.76 -6.12
N ALA A 45 0.11 -8.07 -7.20
CA ALA A 45 -0.40 -8.06 -8.57
C ALA A 45 -1.24 -9.28 -8.94
N THR A 46 -1.09 -10.40 -8.25
CA THR A 46 -1.69 -11.68 -8.66
C THR A 46 -2.33 -12.40 -7.48
N LEU A 47 -3.30 -13.27 -7.79
CA LEU A 47 -3.88 -14.19 -6.78
C LEU A 47 -2.81 -15.07 -6.13
N ARG A 48 -1.75 -15.42 -6.85
CA ARG A 48 -0.63 -16.20 -6.34
C ARG A 48 0.18 -15.43 -5.31
N GLU A 49 0.47 -14.15 -5.57
CA GLU A 49 1.15 -13.27 -4.61
C GLU A 49 0.29 -13.09 -3.36
N GLY A 50 -1.00 -12.75 -3.52
CA GLY A 50 -1.92 -12.64 -2.41
C GLY A 50 -2.00 -13.92 -1.56
N ALA A 51 -2.09 -15.10 -2.19
CA ALA A 51 -2.10 -16.38 -1.49
C ALA A 51 -0.75 -16.65 -0.76
N GLY A 52 0.36 -16.24 -1.37
CA GLY A 52 1.69 -16.30 -0.77
C GLY A 52 1.79 -15.41 0.47
N LEU A 53 1.37 -14.15 0.37
CA LEU A 53 1.33 -13.20 1.48
C LEU A 53 0.46 -13.71 2.64
N ARG A 54 -0.71 -14.26 2.34
CA ARG A 54 -1.59 -14.87 3.34
C ARG A 54 -0.89 -16.01 4.09
N THR A 55 -0.31 -16.96 3.36
CA THR A 55 0.36 -18.10 3.96
C THR A 55 1.53 -17.68 4.84
N GLN A 56 2.30 -16.68 4.40
CA GLN A 56 3.41 -16.13 5.15
C GLN A 56 2.97 -15.37 6.40
N ALA A 57 1.92 -14.56 6.32
CA ALA A 57 1.35 -13.87 7.47
C ALA A 57 0.90 -14.88 8.54
N GLU A 58 0.21 -15.94 8.14
CA GLU A 58 -0.21 -17.02 9.04
C GLU A 58 1.00 -17.75 9.67
N ALA A 59 2.04 -18.02 8.89
CA ALA A 59 3.25 -18.68 9.39
C ALA A 59 4.06 -17.81 10.35
N LEU A 60 4.16 -16.50 10.06
CA LEU A 60 4.91 -15.53 10.88
C LEU A 60 4.20 -15.15 12.18
N LEU A 61 2.88 -15.00 12.12
CA LEU A 61 2.11 -14.39 13.20
C LEU A 61 1.23 -15.38 13.94
N GLY A 62 1.08 -16.62 13.44
CA GLY A 62 0.15 -17.62 13.96
C GLY A 62 -1.33 -17.21 13.82
N ARG A 63 -1.61 -16.18 13.02
CA ARG A 63 -2.94 -15.56 12.88
C ARG A 63 -3.19 -15.13 11.45
N ARG A 64 -4.48 -15.08 11.06
CA ARG A 64 -4.87 -14.60 9.74
C ARG A 64 -4.82 -13.07 9.65
N VAL A 65 -4.67 -12.54 8.45
CA VAL A 65 -4.95 -11.14 8.13
C VAL A 65 -6.43 -10.86 8.38
N THR A 66 -6.72 -9.82 9.14
CA THR A 66 -8.08 -9.40 9.51
C THR A 66 -8.51 -8.11 8.80
N HIS A 67 -7.55 -7.28 8.42
CA HIS A 67 -7.77 -5.99 7.76
C HIS A 67 -6.81 -5.86 6.58
N ILE A 68 -7.27 -5.23 5.53
CA ILE A 68 -6.46 -4.86 4.36
C ILE A 68 -6.66 -3.36 4.11
N ALA A 69 -5.58 -2.63 3.92
CA ALA A 69 -5.63 -1.27 3.40
C ALA A 69 -4.97 -1.26 2.02
N LEU A 70 -5.72 -0.83 1.01
CA LEU A 70 -5.23 -0.68 -0.36
C LEU A 70 -4.71 0.75 -0.53
N SER A 71 -3.45 0.88 -0.92
CA SER A 71 -2.79 2.18 -1.11
C SER A 71 -3.48 3.00 -2.20
N HIS A 72 -3.72 2.37 -3.34
CA HIS A 72 -4.36 2.97 -4.51
C HIS A 72 -4.84 1.87 -5.48
N PRO A 73 -5.66 2.19 -6.49
CA PRO A 73 -6.32 1.18 -7.31
C PRO A 73 -5.51 0.67 -8.52
N HIS A 74 -4.18 0.51 -8.40
CA HIS A 74 -3.37 -0.08 -9.46
C HIS A 74 -3.23 -1.59 -9.29
N PHE A 75 -3.03 -2.30 -10.42
CA PHE A 75 -3.11 -3.76 -10.51
C PHE A 75 -2.10 -4.47 -9.59
N ASP A 76 -0.90 -3.94 -9.45
CA ASP A 76 0.19 -4.52 -8.67
C ASP A 76 0.05 -4.35 -7.17
N HIS A 77 -0.94 -3.58 -6.72
CA HIS A 77 -1.30 -3.38 -5.31
C HIS A 77 -2.59 -4.10 -4.90
N VAL A 78 -3.55 -4.31 -5.83
CA VAL A 78 -4.91 -4.71 -5.44
C VAL A 78 -5.34 -6.10 -5.89
N LEU A 79 -4.72 -6.70 -6.93
CA LEU A 79 -5.25 -7.91 -7.55
C LEU A 79 -5.11 -9.19 -6.71
N GLY A 80 -4.28 -9.16 -5.66
CA GLY A 80 -4.17 -10.27 -4.71
C GLY A 80 -5.27 -10.30 -3.63
N THR A 81 -6.12 -9.28 -3.53
CA THR A 81 -7.06 -9.09 -2.40
C THR A 81 -8.03 -10.27 -2.20
N ALA A 82 -8.49 -10.93 -3.27
CA ALA A 82 -9.41 -12.06 -3.19
C ALA A 82 -8.84 -13.29 -2.44
N ALA A 83 -7.52 -13.35 -2.23
CA ALA A 83 -6.90 -14.41 -1.44
C ALA A 83 -7.22 -14.32 0.06
N PHE A 84 -7.79 -13.20 0.54
CA PHE A 84 -7.99 -12.90 1.97
C PHE A 84 -9.47 -12.92 2.36
N SER A 85 -10.09 -14.09 2.31
CA SER A 85 -11.51 -14.23 2.69
C SER A 85 -11.76 -13.80 4.13
N GLY A 86 -12.76 -12.93 4.32
CA GLY A 86 -13.20 -12.46 5.63
C GLY A 86 -12.33 -11.34 6.24
N ALA A 87 -11.39 -10.77 5.50
CA ALA A 87 -10.72 -9.53 5.90
C ALA A 87 -11.61 -8.31 5.57
N GLU A 88 -11.58 -7.31 6.46
CA GLU A 88 -12.20 -6.01 6.20
C GLU A 88 -11.26 -5.18 5.32
N VAL A 89 -11.77 -4.67 4.18
CA VAL A 89 -10.96 -3.97 3.17
C VAL A 89 -11.24 -2.47 3.19
N TYR A 90 -10.19 -1.69 3.32
CA TYR A 90 -10.16 -0.22 3.35
C TYR A 90 -9.48 0.33 2.11
N GLY A 91 -9.94 1.46 1.62
CA GLY A 91 -9.33 2.22 0.53
C GLY A 91 -9.74 3.68 0.61
N ALA A 92 -9.07 4.56 -0.11
CA ALA A 92 -9.49 5.95 -0.22
C ALA A 92 -10.89 6.06 -0.82
N VAL A 93 -11.63 7.11 -0.46
CA VAL A 93 -12.95 7.39 -1.05
C VAL A 93 -12.87 7.43 -2.57
N GLY A 94 -13.82 6.77 -3.24
CA GLY A 94 -13.86 6.64 -4.71
C GLY A 94 -13.21 5.35 -5.25
N THR A 95 -12.31 4.71 -4.50
CA THR A 95 -11.67 3.44 -4.91
C THR A 95 -12.70 2.33 -5.18
N THR A 96 -13.76 2.27 -4.38
CA THR A 96 -14.83 1.25 -4.53
C THR A 96 -15.53 1.38 -5.88
N GLU A 97 -15.90 2.60 -6.26
CA GLU A 97 -16.56 2.90 -7.52
C GLU A 97 -15.66 2.65 -8.72
N LEU A 98 -14.37 3.00 -8.57
CA LEU A 98 -13.37 2.80 -9.62
C LEU A 98 -13.15 1.30 -9.88
N LEU A 99 -12.84 0.51 -8.84
CA LEU A 99 -12.64 -0.94 -8.97
C LEU A 99 -13.92 -1.66 -9.41
N GLY A 100 -15.10 -1.19 -8.97
CA GLY A 100 -16.38 -1.78 -9.36
C GLY A 100 -16.76 -1.60 -10.83
N ARG A 101 -16.16 -0.64 -11.53
CA ARG A 101 -16.44 -0.33 -12.96
C ARG A 101 -15.23 -0.54 -13.86
N GLY A 102 -14.02 -0.52 -13.29
CA GLY A 102 -12.75 -0.46 -14.01
C GLY A 102 -12.03 -1.81 -14.13
N ALA A 103 -12.69 -2.94 -13.91
CA ALA A 103 -12.06 -4.26 -14.00
C ALA A 103 -11.41 -4.53 -15.37
N GLU A 104 -12.03 -4.07 -16.46
CA GLU A 104 -11.51 -4.21 -17.81
C GLU A 104 -10.25 -3.35 -18.04
N GLU A 105 -10.29 -2.08 -17.59
CA GLU A 105 -9.14 -1.18 -17.67
C GLU A 105 -7.97 -1.69 -16.82
N LEU A 106 -8.26 -2.18 -15.61
CA LEU A 106 -7.27 -2.74 -14.72
C LEU A 106 -6.61 -4.00 -15.30
N ARG A 107 -7.42 -4.87 -15.94
CA ARG A 107 -6.92 -6.05 -16.67
C ARG A 107 -6.01 -5.63 -17.82
N ALA A 108 -6.48 -4.70 -18.66
CA ALA A 108 -5.72 -4.22 -19.79
C ALA A 108 -4.41 -3.56 -19.36
N ASP A 109 -4.43 -2.86 -18.25
CA ASP A 109 -3.24 -2.24 -17.66
C ASP A 109 -2.23 -3.29 -17.20
N ALA A 110 -2.66 -4.28 -16.42
CA ALA A 110 -1.82 -5.40 -15.97
C ALA A 110 -1.15 -6.13 -17.14
N VAL A 111 -1.91 -6.39 -18.22
CA VAL A 111 -1.38 -7.03 -19.42
C VAL A 111 -0.35 -6.14 -20.14
N ARG A 112 -0.60 -4.83 -20.25
CA ARG A 112 0.39 -3.88 -20.83
C ARG A 112 1.70 -3.89 -20.06
N HIS A 113 1.65 -4.11 -18.74
CA HIS A 113 2.83 -4.19 -17.89
C HIS A 113 3.40 -5.61 -17.75
N GLY A 114 2.99 -6.54 -18.62
CA GLY A 114 3.64 -7.84 -18.78
C GLY A 114 2.99 -8.99 -18.00
N MET A 115 1.83 -8.78 -17.35
CA MET A 115 1.07 -9.89 -16.79
C MET A 115 0.48 -10.76 -17.90
N SER A 116 0.39 -12.07 -17.66
CA SER A 116 -0.30 -12.95 -18.61
C SER A 116 -1.80 -12.62 -18.65
N GLU A 117 -2.42 -12.69 -19.82
CA GLU A 117 -3.87 -12.50 -19.97
C GLU A 117 -4.68 -13.42 -19.04
N ALA A 118 -4.21 -14.65 -18.84
CA ALA A 118 -4.86 -15.62 -17.98
C ALA A 118 -4.83 -15.21 -16.49
N ASP A 119 -3.67 -14.73 -16.00
CA ASP A 119 -3.53 -14.29 -14.61
C ASP A 119 -4.32 -12.99 -14.39
N ALA A 120 -4.25 -12.04 -15.33
CA ALA A 120 -4.99 -10.78 -15.25
C ALA A 120 -6.51 -11.03 -15.23
N THR A 121 -7.03 -11.90 -16.12
CA THR A 121 -8.44 -12.29 -16.14
C THR A 121 -8.84 -12.97 -14.83
N ALA A 122 -8.08 -13.97 -14.39
CA ALA A 122 -8.39 -14.71 -13.16
C ALA A 122 -8.47 -13.79 -11.93
N ALA A 123 -7.60 -12.78 -11.84
CA ALA A 123 -7.59 -11.84 -10.72
C ALA A 123 -8.73 -10.81 -10.82
N THR A 124 -9.02 -10.28 -12.01
CA THR A 124 -10.07 -9.28 -12.19
C THR A 124 -11.49 -9.88 -12.15
N ASP A 125 -11.67 -11.15 -12.48
CA ASP A 125 -12.97 -11.87 -12.36
C ASP A 125 -13.41 -12.00 -10.88
N VAL A 126 -12.46 -11.92 -9.93
CA VAL A 126 -12.71 -12.01 -8.50
C VAL A 126 -12.29 -10.73 -7.75
N LEU A 127 -12.20 -9.62 -8.45
CA LEU A 127 -11.75 -8.34 -7.90
C LEU A 127 -12.56 -7.94 -6.68
N VAL A 128 -11.87 -7.55 -5.60
CA VAL A 128 -12.47 -7.13 -4.34
C VAL A 128 -12.29 -5.63 -4.15
N ALA A 129 -13.42 -4.91 -4.18
CA ALA A 129 -13.42 -3.49 -3.87
C ALA A 129 -13.45 -3.24 -2.35
N PRO A 130 -12.85 -2.13 -1.86
CA PRO A 130 -12.92 -1.74 -0.46
C PRO A 130 -14.36 -1.60 0.03
N ARG A 131 -14.66 -2.18 1.19
CA ARG A 131 -15.95 -1.99 1.87
C ARG A 131 -15.98 -0.70 2.67
N HIS A 132 -14.81 -0.28 3.20
CA HIS A 132 -14.65 0.90 4.01
C HIS A 132 -13.90 1.98 3.22
N GLN A 133 -14.57 3.11 3.00
CA GLN A 133 -14.01 4.24 2.26
C GLN A 133 -13.52 5.33 3.22
N VAL A 134 -12.23 5.64 3.14
CA VAL A 134 -11.57 6.64 3.98
C VAL A 134 -11.52 7.97 3.24
N SER A 135 -12.26 8.98 3.72
CA SER A 135 -12.30 10.33 3.10
C SER A 135 -11.38 11.35 3.77
N GLY A 136 -10.80 11.00 4.91
CA GLY A 136 -9.87 11.80 5.70
C GLY A 136 -8.99 10.86 6.50
N GLU A 137 -9.18 10.82 7.81
CA GLU A 137 -8.43 9.97 8.71
C GLU A 137 -9.34 8.92 9.37
N TRP A 138 -8.85 7.70 9.48
CA TRP A 138 -9.54 6.59 10.12
C TRP A 138 -8.58 5.87 11.07
N THR A 139 -8.89 5.92 12.36
CA THR A 139 -8.14 5.15 13.36
C THR A 139 -8.63 3.71 13.39
N LEU A 140 -7.72 2.76 13.18
CA LEU A 140 -7.98 1.33 13.23
C LEU A 140 -7.32 0.73 14.45
N ASP A 141 -8.11 0.15 15.38
CA ASP A 141 -7.60 -0.54 16.55
C ASP A 141 -7.26 -1.99 16.20
N LEU A 142 -6.01 -2.37 16.37
CA LEU A 142 -5.50 -3.73 16.17
C LEU A 142 -5.39 -4.53 17.47
N GLY A 143 -5.97 -4.01 18.56
CA GLY A 143 -6.02 -4.64 19.87
C GLY A 143 -4.91 -4.19 20.82
N GLY A 144 -5.18 -4.35 22.15
CA GLY A 144 -4.25 -3.96 23.19
C GLY A 144 -3.95 -2.46 23.25
N GLY A 145 -4.79 -1.61 22.68
CA GLY A 145 -4.57 -0.18 22.55
C GLY A 145 -3.59 0.20 21.41
N PHE A 146 -3.19 -0.76 20.59
CA PHE A 146 -2.34 -0.48 19.44
C PHE A 146 -3.21 -0.06 18.25
N GLN A 147 -3.11 1.21 17.90
CA GLN A 147 -3.91 1.85 16.87
C GLN A 147 -3.02 2.33 15.74
N VAL A 148 -3.46 2.13 14.51
CA VAL A 148 -2.85 2.68 13.30
C VAL A 148 -3.79 3.73 12.69
N LEU A 149 -3.23 4.69 11.96
CA LEU A 149 -4.00 5.71 11.26
C LEU A 149 -3.96 5.45 9.76
N LEU A 150 -5.12 5.21 9.17
CA LEU A 150 -5.31 5.22 7.73
C LEU A 150 -5.61 6.67 7.34
N ALA A 151 -4.83 7.23 6.43
CA ALA A 151 -4.95 8.63 6.04
C ALA A 151 -5.10 8.77 4.52
N ASN A 152 -6.23 9.33 4.09
CA ASN A 152 -6.35 9.86 2.74
C ASN A 152 -5.63 11.21 2.72
N VAL A 153 -4.40 11.19 2.24
CA VAL A 153 -3.52 12.38 2.25
C VAL A 153 -3.75 13.30 1.05
N GLY A 154 -4.73 12.97 0.24
CA GLY A 154 -5.06 13.68 -1.00
C GLY A 154 -4.51 12.96 -2.22
N PRO A 155 -4.99 13.34 -3.41
CA PRO A 155 -4.54 12.71 -4.65
C PRO A 155 -3.12 13.13 -5.02
N GLY A 156 -2.40 12.25 -5.69
CA GLY A 156 -1.04 12.51 -6.15
C GLY A 156 -0.66 11.55 -7.26
N HIS A 157 -0.19 10.36 -6.91
CA HIS A 157 0.11 9.28 -7.84
C HIS A 157 -1.14 8.77 -8.55
N SER A 158 -2.24 8.71 -7.82
CA SER A 158 -3.58 8.44 -8.34
C SER A 158 -4.60 9.46 -7.80
N GLY A 159 -5.85 9.35 -8.22
CA GLY A 159 -6.96 10.12 -7.63
C GLY A 159 -7.38 9.62 -6.24
N HIS A 160 -6.85 8.49 -5.76
CA HIS A 160 -7.37 7.73 -4.62
C HIS A 160 -6.26 7.12 -3.76
N ASP A 161 -5.31 7.94 -3.30
CA ASP A 161 -4.16 7.49 -2.53
C ASP A 161 -4.47 7.42 -1.03
N LEU A 162 -4.10 6.31 -0.39
CA LEU A 162 -4.26 6.04 1.05
C LEU A 162 -2.93 5.64 1.66
N ALA A 163 -2.49 6.37 2.67
CA ALA A 163 -1.31 6.03 3.46
C ALA A 163 -1.70 5.41 4.81
N VAL A 164 -0.75 4.73 5.45
CA VAL A 164 -0.93 4.20 6.82
C VAL A 164 0.21 4.63 7.71
N LEU A 165 -0.11 5.31 8.80
CA LEU A 165 0.84 5.61 9.87
C LEU A 165 0.74 4.54 10.95
N VAL A 166 1.88 3.91 11.23
CA VAL A 166 2.06 2.95 12.32
C VAL A 166 2.87 3.62 13.44
N PRO A 167 2.26 3.88 14.59
CA PRO A 167 2.95 4.55 15.69
C PRO A 167 4.00 3.64 16.32
N GLY A 168 5.05 4.24 16.84
CA GLY A 168 6.10 3.51 17.54
C GLY A 168 7.44 4.24 17.54
N SER A 169 8.51 3.48 17.78
CA SER A 169 9.88 3.97 17.71
C SER A 169 10.71 2.94 16.92
N PRO A 170 10.98 3.20 15.64
CA PRO A 170 10.56 4.37 14.86
C PRO A 170 9.05 4.36 14.54
N VAL A 171 8.50 5.52 14.15
CA VAL A 171 7.23 5.62 13.42
C VAL A 171 7.44 5.06 12.03
N VAL A 172 6.46 4.32 11.50
CA VAL A 172 6.50 3.81 10.11
C VAL A 172 5.35 4.41 9.32
N MET A 173 5.67 5.05 8.20
CA MET A 173 4.69 5.59 7.25
C MET A 173 4.69 4.74 5.99
N LEU A 174 3.60 4.01 5.75
CA LEU A 174 3.38 3.25 4.52
C LEU A 174 2.77 4.19 3.49
N CYS A 175 3.47 4.46 2.40
CA CYS A 175 3.18 5.59 1.51
C CYS A 175 2.48 5.18 0.20
N GLY A 176 2.55 3.89 -0.19
CA GLY A 176 2.22 3.50 -1.56
C GLY A 176 3.08 4.27 -2.58
N ASP A 177 2.60 4.40 -3.79
CA ASP A 177 3.33 5.03 -4.89
C ASP A 177 3.35 6.56 -4.85
N LEU A 178 2.80 7.15 -3.78
CA LEU A 178 3.09 8.56 -3.48
C LEU A 178 4.59 8.79 -3.30
N VAL A 179 5.29 7.79 -2.76
CA VAL A 179 6.76 7.78 -2.65
C VAL A 179 7.32 6.64 -3.48
N GLU A 180 8.26 6.95 -4.35
CA GLU A 180 8.91 6.01 -5.27
C GLU A 180 10.43 6.09 -5.09
N GLU A 181 11.09 4.96 -4.76
CA GLU A 181 12.54 4.93 -4.58
C GLU A 181 13.23 4.16 -5.71
N SER A 182 12.55 3.19 -6.32
CA SER A 182 13.18 2.35 -7.36
C SER A 182 13.37 3.06 -8.71
N GLY A 183 12.81 4.25 -8.89
CA GLY A 183 12.89 5.02 -10.13
C GLY A 183 12.31 6.42 -10.04
N GLU A 184 11.98 7.00 -11.19
CA GLU A 184 11.25 8.26 -11.21
C GLU A 184 9.76 8.02 -10.87
N PRO A 185 9.13 8.89 -10.04
CA PRO A 185 7.72 8.81 -9.76
C PRO A 185 6.86 8.81 -11.02
N GLN A 186 6.06 7.77 -11.19
CA GLN A 186 5.26 7.55 -12.38
C GLN A 186 3.94 8.33 -12.29
N ALA A 187 3.72 9.28 -13.21
CA ALA A 187 2.46 9.99 -13.35
C ALA A 187 1.64 9.34 -14.48
N GLY A 188 0.80 8.39 -14.11
CA GLY A 188 -0.13 7.73 -15.03
C GLY A 188 -1.29 8.63 -15.48
N PRO A 189 -2.22 8.11 -16.29
CA PRO A 189 -3.37 8.88 -16.79
C PRO A 189 -4.33 9.35 -15.68
N ASP A 190 -4.33 8.67 -14.54
CA ASP A 190 -5.17 8.93 -13.35
C ASP A 190 -4.44 9.72 -12.27
N ALA A 191 -3.16 10.04 -12.47
CA ALA A 191 -2.40 10.88 -11.57
C ALA A 191 -2.98 12.31 -11.49
N VAL A 192 -2.78 12.96 -10.34
CA VAL A 192 -3.14 14.35 -10.11
C VAL A 192 -1.89 15.16 -9.77
N PRO A 193 -1.01 15.44 -10.76
CA PRO A 193 0.32 15.97 -10.54
C PRO A 193 0.35 17.29 -9.77
N SER A 194 -0.68 18.13 -9.94
CA SER A 194 -0.78 19.43 -9.25
C SER A 194 -1.00 19.30 -7.74
N HIS A 195 -1.48 18.17 -7.25
CA HIS A 195 -1.72 17.93 -5.83
C HIS A 195 -0.66 17.04 -5.18
N TRP A 196 0.16 16.34 -5.97
CA TRP A 196 1.12 15.37 -5.46
C TRP A 196 2.13 15.97 -4.47
N PRO A 197 2.73 17.15 -4.69
CA PRO A 197 3.61 17.77 -3.70
C PRO A 197 2.91 18.00 -2.34
N ALA A 198 1.66 18.46 -2.35
CA ALA A 198 0.88 18.66 -1.12
C ALA A 198 0.56 17.33 -0.40
N ALA A 199 0.33 16.24 -1.14
CA ALA A 199 0.16 14.92 -0.54
C ALA A 199 1.44 14.46 0.16
N LEU A 200 2.62 14.72 -0.41
CA LEU A 200 3.92 14.44 0.23
C LEU A 200 4.17 15.32 1.46
N ASP A 201 3.80 16.60 1.40
CA ASP A 201 3.83 17.47 2.59
C ASP A 201 2.97 16.90 3.72
N ARG A 202 1.79 16.36 3.39
CA ARG A 202 0.91 15.72 4.38
C ARG A 202 1.51 14.44 4.96
N LEU A 203 2.20 13.61 4.16
CA LEU A 203 2.94 12.46 4.68
C LEU A 203 4.02 12.88 5.68
N LEU A 204 4.77 13.94 5.37
CA LEU A 204 5.82 14.49 6.24
C LEU A 204 5.26 15.06 7.55
N GLU A 205 4.12 15.75 7.48
CA GLU A 205 3.43 16.25 8.69
C GLU A 205 2.98 15.12 9.62
N LEU A 206 2.47 14.02 9.05
CA LEU A 206 2.00 12.87 9.82
C LEU A 206 3.15 12.03 10.38
N GLY A 207 4.15 11.71 9.56
CA GLY A 207 5.25 10.82 9.91
C GLY A 207 6.33 11.50 10.77
N GLY A 208 6.67 12.73 10.42
CA GLY A 208 7.74 13.49 11.09
C GLY A 208 9.15 13.14 10.60
N GLU A 209 10.16 13.78 11.19
CA GLU A 209 11.55 13.72 10.71
C GLU A 209 12.22 12.36 10.92
N ASP A 210 11.86 11.66 12.00
CA ASP A 210 12.51 10.41 12.42
C ASP A 210 11.74 9.15 11.96
N ALA A 211 10.70 9.32 11.13
CA ALA A 211 9.93 8.20 10.62
C ALA A 211 10.67 7.42 9.52
N LEU A 212 10.35 6.14 9.42
CA LEU A 212 10.66 5.33 8.25
C LEU A 212 9.52 5.48 7.23
N TYR A 213 9.83 5.95 6.05
CA TYR A 213 8.89 6.05 4.95
C TYR A 213 9.06 4.85 4.04
N VAL A 214 7.97 4.12 3.83
CA VAL A 214 7.95 2.88 3.04
C VAL A 214 7.29 3.18 1.70
N PRO A 215 8.07 3.24 0.61
CA PRO A 215 7.55 3.47 -0.73
C PRO A 215 6.69 2.31 -1.24
N GLY A 216 5.89 2.57 -2.28
CA GLY A 216 5.23 1.51 -3.04
C GLY A 216 6.23 0.63 -3.77
N HIS A 217 7.34 1.21 -4.24
CA HIS A 217 8.44 0.49 -4.89
C HIS A 217 9.79 0.96 -4.35
N GLY A 218 10.74 0.04 -4.19
CA GLY A 218 12.09 0.36 -3.78
C GLY A 218 12.39 0.17 -2.30
N ALA A 219 13.45 0.81 -1.81
CA ALA A 219 13.94 0.71 -0.43
C ALA A 219 13.19 1.65 0.53
N VAL A 220 13.23 1.38 1.83
CA VAL A 220 12.77 2.31 2.88
C VAL A 220 13.61 3.58 2.82
N VAL A 221 12.96 4.73 2.96
CA VAL A 221 13.59 6.04 2.89
C VAL A 221 13.30 6.88 4.14
N ASP A 222 13.98 8.01 4.27
CA ASP A 222 13.79 8.98 5.33
C ASP A 222 12.98 10.21 4.88
N ALA A 223 12.70 11.11 5.79
CA ALA A 223 11.99 12.36 5.51
C ALA A 223 12.75 13.28 4.52
N ALA A 224 14.07 13.21 4.49
CA ALA A 224 14.89 14.01 3.58
C ALA A 224 14.67 13.57 2.12
N PHE A 225 14.57 12.26 1.89
CA PHE A 225 14.24 11.71 0.57
C PHE A 225 12.85 12.16 0.11
N VAL A 226 11.83 12.04 0.99
CA VAL A 226 10.45 12.44 0.65
C VAL A 226 10.38 13.94 0.30
N ARG A 227 11.09 14.80 1.04
CA ARG A 227 11.20 16.23 0.70
C ARG A 227 11.86 16.46 -0.66
N ALA A 228 12.94 15.75 -0.93
CA ALA A 228 13.62 15.89 -2.22
C ALA A 228 12.72 15.46 -3.39
N GLN A 229 11.99 14.37 -3.25
CA GLN A 229 11.00 13.93 -4.24
C GLN A 229 9.85 14.96 -4.39
N ARG A 230 9.36 15.51 -3.29
CA ARG A 230 8.33 16.56 -3.30
C ARG A 230 8.80 17.79 -4.10
N ASP A 231 10.02 18.27 -3.85
CA ASP A 231 10.58 19.42 -4.55
C ASP A 231 10.84 19.12 -6.04
N GLN A 232 11.27 17.90 -6.35
CA GLN A 232 11.42 17.43 -7.73
C GLN A 232 10.07 17.40 -8.47
N LEU A 233 9.03 16.88 -7.85
CA LEU A 233 7.68 16.83 -8.44
C LEU A 233 7.09 18.23 -8.59
N ALA A 234 7.28 19.12 -7.60
CA ALA A 234 6.87 20.52 -7.69
C ALA A 234 7.53 21.22 -8.88
N ALA A 235 8.83 21.04 -9.07
CA ALA A 235 9.56 21.59 -10.21
C ALA A 235 9.11 20.96 -11.55
N ARG A 236 8.93 19.63 -11.58
CA ARG A 236 8.52 18.89 -12.78
C ARG A 236 7.14 19.32 -13.29
N PHE A 237 6.20 19.56 -12.38
CA PHE A 237 4.83 19.89 -12.72
C PHE A 237 4.50 21.38 -12.61
N GLY A 238 5.47 22.23 -12.26
CA GLY A 238 5.28 23.69 -12.16
C GLY A 238 4.31 24.06 -11.03
N VAL A 239 4.34 23.35 -9.91
CA VAL A 239 3.50 23.55 -8.73
C VAL A 239 4.34 24.16 -7.62
N SER A 240 3.79 25.11 -6.87
CA SER A 240 4.46 25.79 -5.75
C SER A 240 3.87 25.38 -4.40
#